data_046c965117766e2ca2c82b74090448f1
#
_entry.id   046c965117766e2ca2c82b74090448f1
#
_cell.length_a   1.000
_cell.length_b   1.000
_cell.length_c   1.000
_cell.angle_alpha   90.00
_cell.angle_beta   90.00
_cell.angle_gamma   90.00
#
_symmetry.space_group_name_H-M   'P 1'
#
loop_
_entity.id
_entity.type
_entity.pdbx_description
1 polymer ?
#
loop_
_entity_poly.entity_id
_entity_poly.type
_entity_poly.pdbx_seq_one_letter_code
_entity_poly.pdbx_strand_id
1 'polypeptide(L)'
;MKILKRTEFQHKQLSSQRTGEVFSHSVVLSELLGMQDIFVHHDVIAPGHRASSPHYHAEVEEFVFIIKGTATIHEGDEASFAKPGDCVVFLPQNENKHFVANDSNEDLEILVVSKSLNTVDVVY
;
A
#
# COMPACT_ATOMS: atom_id res chain seq x y z
N MET A 1 13.54 -21.81 7.36
CA MET A 1 13.50 -20.79 6.29
C MET A 1 12.27 -21.06 5.43
N LYS A 2 11.56 -20.00 5.06
CA LYS A 2 10.45 -20.08 4.11
C LYS A 2 10.77 -19.20 2.90
N ILE A 3 10.45 -19.70 1.71
CA ILE A 3 10.60 -18.95 0.47
C ILE A 3 9.23 -18.95 -0.22
N LEU A 4 8.69 -17.78 -0.46
CA LEU A 4 7.47 -17.57 -1.23
C LEU A 4 7.87 -17.00 -2.58
N LYS A 5 7.62 -17.75 -3.65
CA LYS A 5 7.98 -17.31 -5.01
C LYS A 5 6.91 -16.38 -5.57
N ARG A 6 7.32 -15.43 -6.41
CA ARG A 6 6.39 -14.48 -7.05
C ARG A 6 5.23 -15.20 -7.76
N THR A 7 5.47 -16.35 -8.35
CA THR A 7 4.45 -17.16 -9.02
C THR A 7 3.40 -17.74 -8.09
N GLU A 8 3.65 -17.74 -6.79
CA GLU A 8 2.73 -18.22 -5.75
C GLU A 8 1.84 -17.10 -5.17
N PHE A 9 2.08 -15.84 -5.56
CA PHE A 9 1.26 -14.72 -5.10
C PHE A 9 -0.15 -14.83 -5.68
N GLN A 10 -1.14 -14.78 -4.82
CA GLN A 10 -2.55 -14.79 -5.20
C GLN A 10 -3.17 -13.47 -4.73
N HIS A 11 -3.15 -12.48 -5.61
CA HIS A 11 -3.71 -11.17 -5.32
C HIS A 11 -5.23 -11.22 -5.26
N LYS A 12 -5.79 -10.44 -4.34
CA LYS A 12 -7.23 -10.20 -4.23
C LYS A 12 -7.51 -8.73 -4.51
N GLN A 13 -8.54 -8.48 -5.28
CA GLN A 13 -9.00 -7.11 -5.52
C GLN A 13 -9.59 -6.53 -4.23
N LEU A 14 -9.08 -5.37 -3.83
CA LEU A 14 -9.62 -4.60 -2.72
C LEU A 14 -10.60 -3.56 -3.26
N SER A 15 -11.62 -3.26 -2.48
CA SER A 15 -12.60 -2.22 -2.81
C SER A 15 -13.15 -1.58 -1.55
N SER A 16 -13.66 -0.36 -1.71
CA SER A 16 -14.35 0.33 -0.62
C SER A 16 -15.73 -0.28 -0.40
N GLN A 17 -15.98 -0.75 0.80
CA GLN A 17 -17.33 -1.21 1.18
C GLN A 17 -18.35 -0.08 1.20
N ARG A 18 -17.88 1.15 1.40
CA ARG A 18 -18.73 2.34 1.49
C ARG A 18 -19.14 2.88 0.12
N THR A 19 -18.19 2.91 -0.85
CA THR A 19 -18.41 3.56 -2.15
C THR A 19 -18.42 2.60 -3.33
N GLY A 20 -17.90 1.37 -3.16
CA GLY A 20 -17.69 0.42 -4.25
C GLY A 20 -16.46 0.73 -5.11
N GLU A 21 -15.70 1.77 -4.79
CA GLU A 21 -14.46 2.08 -5.51
C GLU A 21 -13.50 0.90 -5.48
N VAL A 22 -12.97 0.55 -6.66
CA VAL A 22 -11.95 -0.51 -6.78
C VAL A 22 -10.58 0.07 -6.49
N PHE A 23 -9.86 -0.55 -5.58
CA PHE A 23 -8.50 -0.19 -5.22
C PHE A 23 -7.47 -1.11 -5.89
N SER A 24 -6.41 -1.45 -5.17
CA SER A 24 -5.36 -2.34 -5.66
C SER A 24 -5.79 -3.81 -5.66
N HIS A 25 -5.01 -4.63 -6.37
CA HIS A 25 -4.95 -6.07 -6.16
C HIS A 25 -3.83 -6.35 -5.19
N SER A 26 -4.14 -6.94 -4.05
CA SER A 26 -3.21 -7.08 -2.92
C SER A 26 -3.04 -8.52 -2.46
N VAL A 27 -1.83 -8.84 -2.02
CA VAL A 27 -1.53 -10.09 -1.33
C VAL A 27 -0.73 -9.78 -0.07
N VAL A 28 -1.17 -10.33 1.06
CA VAL A 28 -0.50 -10.14 2.36
C VAL A 28 0.59 -11.19 2.49
N LEU A 29 1.83 -10.79 2.18
CA LEU A 29 2.99 -11.68 2.19
C LEU A 29 3.33 -12.15 3.60
N SER A 30 3.21 -11.27 4.60
CA SER A 30 3.49 -11.60 5.99
C SER A 30 2.60 -12.73 6.51
N GLU A 31 1.34 -12.76 6.09
CA GLU A 31 0.41 -13.84 6.46
C GLU A 31 0.85 -15.17 5.87
N LEU A 32 1.18 -15.20 4.58
CA LEU A 32 1.63 -16.39 3.88
C LEU A 32 2.96 -16.92 4.42
N LEU A 33 3.83 -16.03 4.90
CA LEU A 33 5.14 -16.38 5.44
C LEU A 33 5.11 -16.65 6.97
N GLY A 34 3.95 -16.47 7.62
CA GLY A 34 3.82 -16.69 9.06
C GLY A 34 4.54 -15.64 9.92
N MET A 35 4.74 -14.43 9.40
CA MET A 35 5.35 -13.32 10.14
C MET A 35 4.33 -12.75 11.12
N GLN A 36 4.78 -12.36 12.31
CA GLN A 36 3.89 -11.86 13.37
C GLN A 36 4.13 -10.38 13.71
N ASP A 37 5.37 -9.91 13.60
CA ASP A 37 5.75 -8.58 14.08
C ASP A 37 5.73 -7.52 12.97
N ILE A 38 5.85 -7.96 11.73
CA ILE A 38 5.91 -7.08 10.56
C ILE A 38 4.76 -7.41 9.63
N PHE A 39 4.02 -6.39 9.22
CA PHE A 39 2.94 -6.50 8.24
C PHE A 39 3.48 -6.08 6.87
N VAL A 40 3.44 -6.99 5.91
CA VAL A 40 3.97 -6.77 4.55
C VAL A 40 2.92 -7.20 3.53
N HIS A 41 2.59 -6.29 2.63
CA HIS A 41 1.76 -6.65 1.49
C HIS A 41 2.33 -6.12 0.18
N HIS A 42 2.02 -6.82 -0.89
CA HIS A 42 2.39 -6.47 -2.26
C HIS A 42 1.13 -6.08 -3.01
N ASP A 43 1.13 -4.89 -3.60
CA ASP A 43 -0.03 -4.36 -4.30
C ASP A 43 0.30 -4.10 -5.77
N VAL A 44 -0.66 -4.42 -6.63
CA VAL A 44 -0.67 -4.02 -8.04
C VAL A 44 -1.83 -3.06 -8.22
N ILE A 45 -1.54 -1.85 -8.68
CA ILE A 45 -2.51 -0.78 -8.87
C ILE A 45 -2.64 -0.50 -10.36
N ALA A 46 -3.81 -0.78 -10.92
CA ALA A 46 -4.08 -0.54 -12.34
C ALA A 46 -4.12 0.97 -12.65
N PRO A 47 -3.90 1.36 -13.93
CA PRO A 47 -4.03 2.75 -14.33
C PRO A 47 -5.37 3.38 -13.93
N GLY A 48 -5.33 4.58 -13.38
CA GLY A 48 -6.52 5.32 -12.95
C GLY A 48 -7.07 4.92 -11.58
N HIS A 49 -6.44 3.96 -10.89
CA HIS A 49 -6.85 3.53 -9.56
C HIS A 49 -5.89 4.05 -8.48
N ARG A 50 -6.29 3.89 -7.23
CA ARG A 50 -5.47 4.17 -6.05
C ARG A 50 -5.47 2.98 -5.10
N ALA A 51 -4.48 2.92 -4.23
CA ALA A 51 -4.33 1.78 -3.32
C ALA A 51 -5.42 1.73 -2.25
N SER A 52 -5.90 2.89 -1.82
CA SER A 52 -6.87 3.03 -0.74
C SER A 52 -7.56 4.38 -0.77
N SER A 53 -8.61 4.53 0.04
CA SER A 53 -9.13 5.86 0.38
C SER A 53 -8.10 6.67 1.15
N PRO A 54 -8.17 8.01 1.11
CA PRO A 54 -7.30 8.85 1.93
C PRO A 54 -7.46 8.52 3.41
N HIS A 55 -6.35 8.29 4.11
CA HIS A 55 -6.32 7.90 5.52
C HIS A 55 -5.01 8.29 6.17
N TYR A 56 -4.95 8.17 7.48
CA TYR A 56 -3.69 8.19 8.24
C TYR A 56 -3.70 7.07 9.28
N HIS A 57 -2.53 6.76 9.83
CA HIS A 57 -2.37 5.77 10.89
C HIS A 57 -2.12 6.44 12.22
N ALA A 58 -2.78 5.97 13.28
CA ALA A 58 -2.62 6.52 14.61
C ALA A 58 -1.29 6.11 15.26
N GLU A 59 -0.79 4.91 14.96
CA GLU A 59 0.33 4.32 15.69
C GLU A 59 1.49 3.87 14.80
N VAL A 60 1.24 3.39 13.58
CA VAL A 60 2.30 2.77 12.77
C VAL A 60 2.91 3.73 11.77
N GLU A 61 4.20 3.55 11.53
CA GLU A 61 4.87 4.05 10.34
C GLU A 61 4.54 3.13 9.18
N GLU A 62 4.22 3.70 8.02
CA GLU A 62 3.99 2.92 6.80
C GLU A 62 5.10 3.22 5.80
N PHE A 63 5.85 2.18 5.46
CA PHE A 63 6.92 2.26 4.46
C PHE A 63 6.41 1.72 3.13
N VAL A 64 6.64 2.45 2.05
CA VAL A 64 6.27 2.03 0.69
C VAL A 64 7.51 2.02 -0.19
N PHE A 65 7.74 0.89 -0.86
CA PHE A 65 8.80 0.73 -1.84
C PHE A 65 8.19 0.54 -3.23
N ILE A 66 8.64 1.34 -4.19
CA ILE A 66 8.16 1.26 -5.57
C ILE A 66 8.96 0.20 -6.32
N ILE A 67 8.28 -0.85 -6.78
CA ILE A 67 8.91 -1.96 -7.50
C ILE A 67 8.88 -1.70 -9.00
N LYS A 68 7.73 -1.28 -9.53
CA LYS A 68 7.51 -1.11 -10.96
C LYS A 68 6.47 -0.01 -11.21
N GLY A 69 6.65 0.75 -12.26
CA GLY A 69 5.73 1.82 -12.63
C GLY A 69 6.02 3.13 -11.90
N THR A 70 5.15 4.11 -12.09
CA THR A 70 5.28 5.43 -11.47
C THR A 70 4.09 5.67 -10.55
N ALA A 71 4.38 5.92 -9.27
CA ALA A 71 3.38 6.26 -8.27
C ALA A 71 3.20 7.77 -8.16
N THR A 72 1.97 8.20 -7.93
CA THR A 72 1.67 9.54 -7.43
C THR A 72 1.35 9.41 -5.95
N ILE A 73 2.19 10.01 -5.12
CA ILE A 73 2.06 9.96 -3.66
C ILE A 73 1.32 11.22 -3.22
N HIS A 74 0.22 11.04 -2.52
CA HIS A 74 -0.58 12.14 -1.98
C HIS A 74 -0.50 12.15 -0.46
N GLU A 75 -0.25 13.33 0.12
CA GLU A 75 -0.37 13.58 1.55
C GLU A 75 -0.88 15.00 1.78
N GLY A 76 -2.09 15.14 2.31
CA GLY A 76 -2.75 16.42 2.42
C GLY A 76 -2.94 17.06 1.04
N ASP A 77 -2.47 18.30 0.89
CA ASP A 77 -2.53 19.04 -0.37
C ASP A 77 -1.28 18.83 -1.26
N GLU A 78 -0.32 18.03 -0.79
CA GLU A 78 0.90 17.76 -1.53
C GLU A 78 0.78 16.49 -2.37
N ALA A 79 1.43 16.51 -3.54
CA ALA A 79 1.57 15.34 -4.38
C ALA A 79 2.99 15.31 -4.97
N SER A 80 3.58 14.12 -5.02
CA SER A 80 4.91 13.88 -5.57
C SER A 80 4.94 12.58 -6.33
N PHE A 81 5.85 12.47 -7.31
CA PHE A 81 6.06 11.24 -8.04
C PHE A 81 7.14 10.39 -7.37
N ALA A 82 6.95 9.07 -7.42
CA ALA A 82 7.95 8.10 -7.02
C ALA A 82 8.08 7.03 -8.10
N LYS A 83 9.33 6.65 -8.37
CA LYS A 83 9.71 5.72 -9.45
C LYS A 83 10.32 4.44 -8.88
N PRO A 84 10.51 3.39 -9.71
CA PRO A 84 11.09 2.14 -9.24
C PRO A 84 12.40 2.35 -8.47
N GLY A 85 12.48 1.77 -7.27
CA GLY A 85 13.59 1.94 -6.34
C GLY A 85 13.44 3.07 -5.34
N ASP A 86 12.49 3.98 -5.54
CA ASP A 86 12.20 5.04 -4.57
C ASP A 86 11.41 4.49 -3.38
N CYS A 87 11.61 5.12 -2.22
CA CYS A 87 10.94 4.79 -0.97
C CYS A 87 10.16 5.98 -0.44
N VAL A 88 9.04 5.69 0.18
CA VAL A 88 8.19 6.68 0.83
C VAL A 88 7.88 6.21 2.24
N VAL A 89 7.83 7.12 3.20
CA VAL A 89 7.33 6.84 4.54
C VAL A 89 6.17 7.76 4.87
N PHE A 90 5.12 7.19 5.43
CA PHE A 90 4.04 7.93 6.06
C PHE A 90 4.16 7.77 7.57
N LEU A 91 4.37 8.89 8.26
CA LEU A 91 4.54 8.89 9.71
C LEU A 91 3.18 8.83 10.41
N PRO A 92 3.10 8.22 11.62
CA PRO A 92 1.85 8.12 12.35
C PRO A 92 1.40 9.48 12.88
N GLN A 93 0.11 9.57 13.20
CA GLN A 93 -0.52 10.76 13.78
C GLN A 93 -0.47 12.02 12.89
N ASN A 94 -0.12 11.86 11.63
CA ASN A 94 -0.19 12.94 10.67
C ASN A 94 -1.60 13.02 10.11
N GLU A 95 -2.39 13.97 10.57
CA GLU A 95 -3.78 14.16 10.13
C GLU A 95 -3.91 14.54 8.65
N ASN A 96 -2.81 14.87 7.99
CA ASN A 96 -2.76 14.97 6.54
C ASN A 96 -2.91 13.56 5.95
N LYS A 97 -4.09 13.26 5.50
CA LYS A 97 -4.40 11.92 4.95
C LYS A 97 -3.58 11.66 3.70
N HIS A 98 -3.16 10.41 3.54
CA HIS A 98 -2.34 10.00 2.41
C HIS A 98 -2.97 8.86 1.62
N PHE A 99 -2.54 8.69 0.40
CA PHE A 99 -2.78 7.54 -0.44
C PHE A 99 -1.79 7.48 -1.60
N VAL A 100 -1.65 6.31 -2.17
CA VAL A 100 -0.83 6.06 -3.36
C VAL A 100 -1.77 5.87 -4.56
N ALA A 101 -1.56 6.64 -5.61
CA ALA A 101 -2.35 6.55 -6.84
C ALA A 101 -1.48 6.14 -8.03
N ASN A 102 -2.12 5.55 -9.03
CA ASN A 102 -1.51 5.28 -10.32
C ASN A 102 -2.17 6.16 -11.38
N ASP A 103 -1.57 7.31 -11.65
CA ASP A 103 -2.03 8.25 -12.69
C ASP A 103 -1.34 8.01 -14.03
N SER A 104 -0.57 6.92 -14.14
CA SER A 104 0.11 6.52 -15.36
C SER A 104 -0.76 5.60 -16.24
N ASN A 105 -0.22 5.17 -17.38
CA ASN A 105 -0.88 4.22 -18.28
C ASN A 105 -0.35 2.79 -18.16
N GLU A 106 0.47 2.50 -17.16
CA GLU A 106 1.03 1.17 -16.88
C GLU A 106 0.67 0.75 -15.46
N ASP A 107 0.71 -0.55 -15.17
CA ASP A 107 0.52 -1.05 -13.82
C ASP A 107 1.61 -0.53 -12.88
N LEU A 108 1.22 -0.22 -11.66
CA LEU A 108 2.10 0.16 -10.57
C LEU A 108 2.18 -1.00 -9.59
N GLU A 109 3.40 -1.43 -9.25
CA GLU A 109 3.65 -2.44 -8.22
C GLU A 109 4.41 -1.82 -7.06
N ILE A 110 3.90 -2.02 -5.86
CA ILE A 110 4.50 -1.50 -4.63
C ILE A 110 4.58 -2.59 -3.56
N LEU A 111 5.53 -2.42 -2.66
CA LEU A 111 5.61 -3.18 -1.42
C LEU A 111 5.35 -2.24 -0.26
N VAL A 112 4.43 -2.63 0.62
CA VAL A 112 4.05 -1.83 1.80
C VAL A 112 4.44 -2.60 3.04
N VAL A 113 5.15 -1.93 3.95
CA VAL A 113 5.67 -2.53 5.18
C VAL A 113 5.32 -1.65 6.37
N SER A 114 4.78 -2.26 7.41
CA SER A 114 4.50 -1.59 8.68
C SER A 114 4.61 -2.58 9.83
N LYS A 115 4.53 -2.07 11.05
CA LYS A 115 4.43 -2.93 12.24
C LYS A 115 3.08 -3.62 12.26
N SER A 116 3.04 -4.90 12.61
CA SER A 116 1.79 -5.60 12.86
C SER A 116 1.14 -5.10 14.15
N LEU A 117 -0.16 -4.82 14.09
CA LEU A 117 -0.96 -4.47 15.26
C LEU A 117 -2.11 -5.47 15.43
N ASN A 118 -2.54 -5.65 16.68
CA ASN A 118 -3.70 -6.49 17.00
C ASN A 118 -5.02 -5.77 16.74
N THR A 119 -4.99 -4.45 16.56
CA THR A 119 -6.15 -3.61 16.32
C THR A 119 -5.93 -2.72 15.11
N VAL A 120 -7.03 -2.29 14.48
CA VAL A 120 -6.98 -1.36 13.35
C VAL A 120 -6.68 0.05 13.86
N ASP A 121 -5.66 0.69 13.29
CA ASP A 121 -5.25 2.06 13.63
C ASP A 121 -5.50 3.07 12.50
N VAL A 122 -6.18 2.65 11.44
CA VAL A 122 -6.47 3.49 10.27
C VAL A 122 -7.59 4.48 10.60
N VAL A 123 -7.37 5.73 10.24
CA VAL A 123 -8.35 6.83 10.40
C VAL A 123 -8.64 7.43 9.03
N TYR A 124 -9.89 7.39 8.62
CA TYR A 124 -10.36 7.94 7.33
C TYR A 124 -10.82 9.39 7.42
#